data_7448f484228c540ef0e42d68c10b1b40
#
_entry.id   7448f484228c540ef0e42d68c10b1b40
#
_cell.length_a   1.000
_cell.length_b   1.000
_cell.length_c   1.000
_cell.angle_alpha   90.00
_cell.angle_beta   90.00
_cell.angle_gamma   90.00
#
_symmetry.space_group_name_H-M   'P 1'
#
loop_
_entity.id
_entity.type
_entity.pdbx_description
1 polymer ?
#
loop_
_entity_poly.entity_id
_entity_poly.type
_entity_poly.pdbx_seq_one_letter_code
_entity_poly.pdbx_strand_id
1 'polypeptide(L)'
;MRKGINTYKPAPHEVLELEAFKKMDNAAVTAGLPIGIMMEQAGFQLARLVAGLLAKNGKVIAGIGPGNNGGGGLVAARRLKAWGIDVGLHLAKQKGNEHFTTQLKRCLNFSIPLDPDWSADIFIDAYLGFSQRLPLDNDFSIIIKNVNAMSAKIISLDLPTGYGDNNRINSEIIVCLAAAKKPLTEYLNTSKIFIADLGIPFSVYKDFGFQNPIPFSGEGMVK
;
A
#
# COMPACT_ATOMS: atom_id res chain seq x y z
N MET A 1 25.45 -8.53 -7.59
CA MET A 1 24.47 -9.50 -7.06
C MET A 1 23.32 -8.73 -6.43
N ARG A 2 22.07 -8.85 -6.93
CA ARG A 2 20.90 -8.34 -6.21
C ARG A 2 20.76 -9.20 -4.95
N LYS A 3 21.03 -8.64 -3.76
CA LYS A 3 20.65 -9.28 -2.51
C LYS A 3 19.13 -9.38 -2.54
N GLY A 4 18.57 -10.59 -2.42
CA GLY A 4 17.14 -10.79 -2.37
C GLY A 4 16.53 -10.09 -1.15
N ILE A 5 15.20 -9.91 -1.18
CA ILE A 5 14.44 -9.40 -0.03
C ILE A 5 14.60 -10.40 1.13
N ASN A 6 14.98 -9.91 2.31
CA ASN A 6 15.14 -10.74 3.50
C ASN A 6 13.80 -11.39 3.89
N THR A 7 13.84 -12.64 4.32
CA THR A 7 12.69 -13.28 4.96
C THR A 7 12.65 -12.87 6.43
N TYR A 8 11.48 -12.41 6.87
CA TYR A 8 11.22 -12.03 8.25
C TYR A 8 9.99 -12.78 8.76
N LYS A 9 10.15 -13.44 9.90
CA LYS A 9 9.04 -14.08 10.61
C LYS A 9 8.83 -13.31 11.91
N PRO A 10 7.80 -12.45 11.99
CA PRO A 10 7.53 -11.69 13.21
C PRO A 10 7.23 -12.63 14.37
N ALA A 11 7.73 -12.30 15.55
CA ALA A 11 7.30 -12.96 16.77
C ALA A 11 5.81 -12.64 17.05
N PRO A 12 5.08 -13.46 17.81
CA PRO A 12 3.64 -13.21 18.06
C PRO A 12 3.34 -11.81 18.61
N HIS A 13 4.21 -11.25 19.46
CA HIS A 13 4.06 -9.91 20.04
C HIS A 13 4.41 -8.76 19.06
N GLU A 14 5.03 -9.07 17.91
CA GLU A 14 5.35 -8.13 16.83
C GLU A 14 4.24 -8.08 15.77
N VAL A 15 3.21 -8.94 15.90
CA VAL A 15 1.99 -8.89 15.08
C VAL A 15 0.97 -8.02 15.81
N LEU A 16 0.80 -6.81 15.36
CA LEU A 16 0.07 -5.78 16.08
C LEU A 16 -1.43 -5.74 15.70
N GLU A 17 -2.28 -5.40 16.68
CA GLU A 17 -3.67 -5.04 16.45
C GLU A 17 -3.76 -3.70 15.70
N LEU A 18 -4.86 -3.46 14.98
CA LEU A 18 -5.00 -2.27 14.13
C LEU A 18 -4.97 -0.95 14.91
N GLU A 19 -5.48 -0.94 16.14
CA GLU A 19 -5.48 0.24 17.00
C GLU A 19 -4.07 0.71 17.36
N ALA A 20 -3.09 -0.21 17.39
CA ALA A 20 -1.71 0.12 17.64
C ALA A 20 -1.11 1.01 16.55
N PHE A 21 -1.54 0.85 15.29
CA PHE A 21 -0.99 1.61 14.17
C PHE A 21 -1.32 3.10 14.22
N LYS A 22 -2.51 3.50 14.70
CA LYS A 22 -2.82 4.92 14.93
C LYS A 22 -1.89 5.54 15.98
N LYS A 23 -1.60 4.78 17.04
CA LYS A 23 -0.66 5.23 18.09
C LYS A 23 0.76 5.29 17.54
N MET A 24 1.17 4.31 16.73
CA MET A 24 2.49 4.27 16.09
C MET A 24 2.68 5.44 15.12
N ASP A 25 1.69 5.74 14.28
CA ASP A 25 1.71 6.91 13.39
C ASP A 25 1.90 8.21 14.19
N ASN A 26 1.14 8.40 15.27
CA ASN A 26 1.27 9.57 16.14
C ASN A 26 2.63 9.64 16.82
N ALA A 27 3.15 8.51 17.32
CA ALA A 27 4.47 8.45 17.93
C ALA A 27 5.58 8.76 16.91
N ALA A 28 5.47 8.26 15.68
CA ALA A 28 6.40 8.59 14.60
C ALA A 28 6.39 10.09 14.26
N VAL A 29 5.19 10.69 14.18
CA VAL A 29 5.06 12.15 13.97
C VAL A 29 5.70 12.93 15.11
N THR A 30 5.46 12.53 16.37
CA THR A 30 6.09 13.15 17.55
C THR A 30 7.61 13.01 17.53
N ALA A 31 8.12 11.89 17.02
CA ALA A 31 9.55 11.66 16.82
C ALA A 31 10.16 12.43 15.63
N GLY A 32 9.38 13.28 14.94
CA GLY A 32 9.83 14.13 13.84
C GLY A 32 9.68 13.53 12.46
N LEU A 33 8.89 12.45 12.29
CA LEU A 33 8.62 11.81 11.00
C LEU A 33 7.18 12.13 10.53
N PRO A 34 6.95 13.20 9.75
CA PRO A 34 5.61 13.57 9.30
C PRO A 34 4.95 12.51 8.42
N ILE A 35 3.61 12.44 8.45
CA ILE A 35 2.80 11.53 7.62
C ILE A 35 3.18 11.60 6.13
N GLY A 36 3.44 12.80 5.62
CA GLY A 36 3.84 12.99 4.22
C GLY A 36 5.15 12.27 3.85
N ILE A 37 6.11 12.19 4.78
CA ILE A 37 7.37 11.45 4.57
C ILE A 37 7.11 9.95 4.60
N MET A 38 6.36 9.45 5.58
CA MET A 38 5.98 8.04 5.65
C MET A 38 5.21 7.62 4.38
N MET A 39 4.31 8.47 3.89
CA MET A 39 3.57 8.26 2.65
C MET A 39 4.48 8.18 1.41
N GLU A 40 5.49 9.06 1.32
CA GLU A 40 6.49 9.02 0.23
C GLU A 40 7.31 7.72 0.28
N GLN A 41 7.66 7.23 1.48
CA GLN A 41 8.34 5.94 1.62
C GLN A 41 7.43 4.77 1.22
N ALA A 42 6.20 4.73 1.72
CA ALA A 42 5.22 3.70 1.37
C ALA A 42 5.03 3.59 -0.16
N GLY A 43 4.76 4.71 -0.81
CA GLY A 43 4.58 4.76 -2.26
C GLY A 43 5.86 4.44 -3.05
N PHE A 44 7.03 4.81 -2.53
CA PHE A 44 8.31 4.46 -3.15
C PHE A 44 8.57 2.95 -3.11
N GLN A 45 8.38 2.31 -1.97
CA GLN A 45 8.56 0.87 -1.83
C GLN A 45 7.57 0.09 -2.73
N LEU A 46 6.31 0.52 -2.74
CA LEU A 46 5.30 -0.05 -3.64
C LEU A 46 5.69 0.10 -5.12
N ALA A 47 6.10 1.30 -5.54
CA ALA A 47 6.52 1.56 -6.92
C ALA A 47 7.72 0.68 -7.33
N ARG A 48 8.72 0.50 -6.44
CA ARG A 48 9.88 -0.37 -6.70
C ARG A 48 9.46 -1.83 -6.88
N LEU A 49 8.57 -2.33 -6.03
CA LEU A 49 8.07 -3.70 -6.13
C LEU A 49 7.31 -3.88 -7.45
N VAL A 50 6.38 -2.98 -7.76
CA VAL A 50 5.60 -3.00 -9.01
C VAL A 50 6.51 -2.97 -10.24
N ALA A 51 7.45 -2.04 -10.31
CA ALA A 51 8.40 -1.94 -11.42
C ALA A 51 9.27 -3.20 -11.58
N GLY A 52 9.61 -3.86 -10.45
CA GLY A 52 10.37 -5.12 -10.46
C GLY A 52 9.59 -6.34 -10.95
N LEU A 53 8.27 -6.29 -10.89
CA LEU A 53 7.36 -7.37 -11.30
C LEU A 53 6.76 -7.14 -12.70
N LEU A 54 6.74 -5.90 -13.16
CA LEU A 54 6.11 -5.52 -14.42
C LEU A 54 6.95 -6.00 -15.61
N ALA A 55 6.30 -6.58 -16.59
CA ALA A 55 6.93 -6.91 -17.86
C ALA A 55 7.32 -5.65 -18.63
N LYS A 56 8.24 -5.77 -19.59
CA LYS A 56 8.63 -4.66 -20.46
C LYS A 56 7.39 -4.13 -21.21
N ASN A 57 7.18 -2.83 -21.17
CA ASN A 57 6.02 -2.13 -21.74
C ASN A 57 4.67 -2.50 -21.09
N GLY A 58 4.70 -3.06 -19.87
CA GLY A 58 3.47 -3.35 -19.14
C GLY A 58 2.77 -2.09 -18.65
N LYS A 59 1.45 -2.20 -18.43
CA LYS A 59 0.57 -1.13 -17.98
C LYS A 59 0.14 -1.35 -16.53
N VAL A 60 0.06 -0.27 -15.77
CA VAL A 60 -0.39 -0.26 -14.38
C VAL A 60 -1.65 0.59 -14.24
N ILE A 61 -2.62 0.12 -13.47
CA ILE A 61 -3.71 0.95 -12.96
C ILE A 61 -3.59 1.03 -11.45
N ALA A 62 -3.68 2.24 -10.91
CA ALA A 62 -3.73 2.45 -9.47
C ALA A 62 -5.14 2.88 -9.05
N GLY A 63 -5.79 2.04 -8.24
CA GLY A 63 -7.04 2.32 -7.57
C GLY A 63 -6.80 3.15 -6.32
N ILE A 64 -7.38 4.33 -6.25
CA ILE A 64 -7.05 5.38 -5.28
C ILE A 64 -8.26 5.72 -4.43
N GLY A 65 -8.11 5.54 -3.12
CA GLY A 65 -9.09 6.00 -2.14
C GLY A 65 -8.83 7.42 -1.61
N PRO A 66 -9.78 7.99 -0.86
CA PRO A 66 -9.74 9.40 -0.46
C PRO A 66 -8.84 9.70 0.75
N GLY A 67 -8.22 8.66 1.34
CA GLY A 67 -7.42 8.76 2.56
C GLY A 67 -5.92 8.70 2.34
N ASN A 68 -5.17 8.46 3.44
CA ASN A 68 -3.71 8.34 3.41
C ASN A 68 -3.23 7.15 2.59
N ASN A 69 -4.00 6.04 2.57
CA ASN A 69 -3.67 4.89 1.74
C ASN A 69 -3.67 5.26 0.25
N GLY A 70 -4.72 5.95 -0.20
CA GLY A 70 -4.78 6.51 -1.55
C GLY A 70 -3.63 7.49 -1.84
N GLY A 71 -3.24 8.31 -0.86
CA GLY A 71 -2.07 9.17 -0.96
C GLY A 71 -0.80 8.39 -1.26
N GLY A 72 -0.57 7.24 -0.57
CA GLY A 72 0.54 6.32 -0.85
C GLY A 72 0.48 5.73 -2.26
N GLY A 73 -0.72 5.33 -2.71
CA GLY A 73 -0.97 4.86 -4.08
C GLY A 73 -0.66 5.92 -5.13
N LEU A 74 -1.04 7.18 -4.88
CA LEU A 74 -0.71 8.32 -5.76
C LEU A 74 0.80 8.58 -5.83
N VAL A 75 1.52 8.45 -4.71
CA VAL A 75 2.99 8.53 -4.72
C VAL A 75 3.57 7.41 -5.59
N ALA A 76 3.09 6.18 -5.45
CA ALA A 76 3.54 5.06 -6.27
C ALA A 76 3.29 5.31 -7.76
N ALA A 77 2.09 5.71 -8.14
CA ALA A 77 1.73 6.04 -9.51
C ALA A 77 2.62 7.14 -10.11
N ARG A 78 2.86 8.21 -9.36
CA ARG A 78 3.75 9.33 -9.78
C ARG A 78 5.19 8.85 -10.01
N ARG A 79 5.70 7.96 -9.14
CA ARG A 79 7.06 7.42 -9.30
C ARG A 79 7.17 6.48 -10.49
N LEU A 80 6.18 5.62 -10.70
CA LEU A 80 6.10 4.76 -11.89
C LEU A 80 6.10 5.58 -13.17
N LYS A 81 5.28 6.65 -13.22
CA LYS A 81 5.26 7.59 -14.35
C LYS A 81 6.61 8.26 -14.59
N ALA A 82 7.28 8.70 -13.51
CA ALA A 82 8.61 9.32 -13.60
C ALA A 82 9.68 8.33 -14.13
N TRP A 83 9.46 7.02 -13.97
CA TRP A 83 10.33 5.97 -14.52
C TRP A 83 9.92 5.51 -15.93
N GLY A 84 8.97 6.22 -16.57
CA GLY A 84 8.52 5.94 -17.93
C GLY A 84 7.53 4.79 -18.06
N ILE A 85 6.95 4.32 -16.95
CA ILE A 85 5.94 3.26 -16.95
C ILE A 85 4.58 3.86 -17.31
N ASP A 86 3.81 3.15 -18.13
CA ASP A 86 2.43 3.52 -18.44
C ASP A 86 1.54 3.25 -17.21
N VAL A 87 0.95 4.30 -16.66
CA VAL A 87 0.13 4.24 -15.45
C VAL A 87 -1.08 5.15 -15.56
N GLY A 88 -2.25 4.64 -15.16
CA GLY A 88 -3.50 5.38 -15.04
C GLY A 88 -4.06 5.31 -13.61
N LEU A 89 -4.95 6.24 -13.26
CA LEU A 89 -5.60 6.35 -11.96
C LEU A 89 -7.09 6.09 -12.06
N HIS A 90 -7.61 5.21 -11.21
CA HIS A 90 -9.04 5.09 -10.93
C HIS A 90 -9.33 5.62 -9.54
N LEU A 91 -10.13 6.69 -9.44
CA LEU A 91 -10.46 7.34 -8.16
C LEU A 91 -11.79 6.80 -7.62
N ALA A 92 -11.79 6.20 -6.41
CA ALA A 92 -13.03 5.78 -5.76
C ALA A 92 -13.92 6.98 -5.38
N LYS A 93 -13.30 8.12 -5.08
CA LYS A 93 -13.99 9.38 -4.76
C LYS A 93 -13.19 10.56 -5.36
N GLN A 94 -13.89 11.59 -5.82
CA GLN A 94 -13.29 12.78 -6.43
C GLN A 94 -12.62 13.72 -5.41
N LYS A 95 -12.99 13.60 -4.14
CA LYS A 95 -12.47 14.41 -3.02
C LYS A 95 -11.91 13.52 -1.93
N GLY A 96 -10.86 13.98 -1.27
CA GLY A 96 -10.22 13.28 -0.17
C GLY A 96 -9.60 14.25 0.83
N ASN A 97 -8.75 13.72 1.72
CA ASN A 97 -8.02 14.53 2.68
C ASN A 97 -6.93 15.40 1.99
N GLU A 98 -6.24 16.22 2.76
CA GLU A 98 -5.19 17.13 2.28
C GLU A 98 -4.04 16.37 1.57
N HIS A 99 -3.62 15.25 2.12
CA HIS A 99 -2.55 14.43 1.53
C HIS A 99 -2.98 13.86 0.17
N PHE A 100 -4.20 13.30 0.09
CA PHE A 100 -4.78 12.86 -1.18
C PHE A 100 -4.79 13.99 -2.21
N THR A 101 -5.32 15.16 -1.83
CA THR A 101 -5.46 16.31 -2.72
C THR A 101 -4.09 16.79 -3.24
N THR A 102 -3.10 16.86 -2.35
CA THR A 102 -1.74 17.27 -2.70
C THR A 102 -1.08 16.28 -3.67
N GLN A 103 -1.18 14.97 -3.40
CA GLN A 103 -0.57 13.95 -4.25
C GLN A 103 -1.30 13.81 -5.59
N LEU A 104 -2.64 13.92 -5.60
CA LEU A 104 -3.41 13.91 -6.86
C LEU A 104 -2.99 15.05 -7.78
N LYS A 105 -2.86 16.28 -7.26
CA LYS A 105 -2.36 17.42 -8.03
C LYS A 105 -0.98 17.13 -8.65
N ARG A 106 -0.08 16.49 -7.90
CA ARG A 106 1.24 16.09 -8.40
C ARG A 106 1.13 15.07 -9.55
N CYS A 107 0.24 14.08 -9.43
CA CYS A 107 0.00 13.10 -10.48
C CYS A 107 -0.54 13.75 -11.77
N LEU A 108 -1.48 14.69 -11.64
CA LEU A 108 -2.03 15.44 -12.77
C LEU A 108 -0.94 16.27 -13.47
N ASN A 109 -0.04 16.90 -12.71
CA ASN A 109 1.12 17.62 -13.28
C ASN A 109 2.09 16.69 -14.04
N PHE A 110 2.10 15.39 -13.75
CA PHE A 110 2.85 14.36 -14.48
C PHE A 110 2.05 13.77 -15.65
N SER A 111 0.89 14.36 -15.98
CA SER A 111 -0.01 13.89 -17.05
C SER A 111 -0.40 12.43 -16.91
N ILE A 112 -0.67 11.98 -15.68
CA ILE A 112 -1.22 10.65 -15.44
C ILE A 112 -2.73 10.71 -15.72
N PRO A 113 -3.27 9.87 -16.65
CA PRO A 113 -4.69 9.90 -16.99
C PRO A 113 -5.57 9.40 -15.84
N LEU A 114 -6.76 9.99 -15.72
CA LEU A 114 -7.84 9.52 -14.87
C LEU A 114 -8.75 8.56 -15.64
N ASP A 115 -9.41 7.68 -14.90
CA ASP A 115 -10.44 6.73 -15.43
C ASP A 115 -9.99 5.96 -16.68
N PRO A 116 -8.85 5.24 -16.61
CA PRO A 116 -8.37 4.42 -17.70
C PRO A 116 -9.35 3.28 -18.00
N ASP A 117 -9.27 2.70 -19.19
CA ASP A 117 -9.87 1.41 -19.46
C ASP A 117 -9.33 0.36 -18.47
N TRP A 118 -10.17 -0.60 -18.05
CA TRP A 118 -9.83 -1.62 -17.05
C TRP A 118 -8.90 -2.71 -17.59
N SER A 119 -7.89 -2.32 -18.37
CA SER A 119 -6.89 -3.21 -18.95
C SER A 119 -5.50 -2.84 -18.43
N ALA A 120 -4.90 -3.74 -17.66
CA ALA A 120 -3.56 -3.57 -17.09
C ALA A 120 -2.92 -4.93 -16.81
N ASP A 121 -1.57 -4.95 -16.71
CA ASP A 121 -0.80 -6.12 -16.25
C ASP A 121 -0.74 -6.17 -14.73
N ILE A 122 -0.70 -5.00 -14.08
CA ILE A 122 -0.73 -4.88 -12.62
C ILE A 122 -1.80 -3.86 -12.22
N PHE A 123 -2.62 -4.25 -11.24
CA PHE A 123 -3.53 -3.37 -10.54
C PHE A 123 -3.03 -3.11 -9.12
N ILE A 124 -2.90 -1.84 -8.75
CA ILE A 124 -2.57 -1.42 -7.38
C ILE A 124 -3.88 -1.11 -6.66
N ASP A 125 -4.21 -1.85 -5.61
CA ASP A 125 -5.28 -1.53 -4.69
C ASP A 125 -4.72 -0.63 -3.57
N ALA A 126 -4.95 0.66 -3.69
CA ALA A 126 -4.69 1.66 -2.66
C ALA A 126 -5.97 2.42 -2.28
N TYR A 127 -7.13 1.76 -2.37
CA TYR A 127 -8.39 2.41 -2.00
C TYR A 127 -8.48 2.62 -0.50
N LEU A 128 -8.42 1.55 0.29
CA LEU A 128 -8.60 1.59 1.73
C LEU A 128 -7.47 0.82 2.43
N GLY A 129 -6.99 1.34 3.55
CA GLY A 129 -5.99 0.71 4.40
C GLY A 129 -6.60 0.18 5.70
N PHE A 130 -5.79 0.09 6.75
CA PHE A 130 -6.18 -0.51 8.03
C PHE A 130 -7.35 0.21 8.74
N SER A 131 -7.66 1.45 8.41
CA SER A 131 -8.72 2.24 9.03
C SER A 131 -10.08 2.15 8.32
N GLN A 132 -10.24 1.24 7.35
CA GLN A 132 -11.51 1.03 6.68
C GLN A 132 -12.59 0.55 7.64
N ARG A 133 -13.86 0.92 7.36
CA ARG A 133 -15.03 0.56 8.16
C ARG A 133 -15.94 -0.33 7.35
N LEU A 134 -16.34 -1.46 7.94
CA LEU A 134 -17.27 -2.40 7.33
C LEU A 134 -18.69 -2.20 7.87
N PRO A 135 -19.74 -2.53 7.10
CA PRO A 135 -19.68 -2.94 5.68
C PRO A 135 -19.30 -1.77 4.78
N LEU A 136 -18.68 -2.07 3.64
CA LEU A 136 -18.38 -1.08 2.62
C LEU A 136 -19.67 -0.65 1.89
N ASP A 137 -19.66 0.57 1.33
CA ASP A 137 -20.78 1.06 0.53
C ASP A 137 -20.89 0.35 -0.84
N ASN A 138 -22.01 0.57 -1.54
CA ASN A 138 -22.27 -0.08 -2.83
C ASN A 138 -21.25 0.31 -3.91
N ASP A 139 -20.69 1.52 -3.87
CA ASP A 139 -19.68 1.96 -4.83
C ASP A 139 -18.43 1.09 -4.71
N PHE A 140 -17.97 0.82 -3.48
CA PHE A 140 -16.86 -0.10 -3.26
C PHE A 140 -17.19 -1.54 -3.64
N SER A 141 -18.42 -1.99 -3.45
CA SER A 141 -18.83 -3.33 -3.89
C SER A 141 -18.70 -3.51 -5.41
N ILE A 142 -19.08 -2.50 -6.19
CA ILE A 142 -18.92 -2.48 -7.63
C ILE A 142 -17.43 -2.46 -8.02
N ILE A 143 -16.65 -1.61 -7.38
CA ILE A 143 -15.19 -1.52 -7.61
C ILE A 143 -14.53 -2.87 -7.34
N ILE A 144 -14.80 -3.50 -6.20
CA ILE A 144 -14.22 -4.80 -5.83
C ILE A 144 -14.55 -5.86 -6.87
N LYS A 145 -15.82 -5.93 -7.32
CA LYS A 145 -16.24 -6.86 -8.36
C LYS A 145 -15.45 -6.64 -9.66
N ASN A 146 -15.31 -5.39 -10.11
CA ASN A 146 -14.59 -5.05 -11.33
C ASN A 146 -13.09 -5.40 -11.21
N VAL A 147 -12.46 -5.06 -10.10
CA VAL A 147 -11.04 -5.37 -9.86
C VAL A 147 -10.80 -6.88 -9.82
N ASN A 148 -11.64 -7.64 -9.12
CA ASN A 148 -11.51 -9.10 -9.04
C ASN A 148 -11.79 -9.81 -10.37
N ALA A 149 -12.46 -9.17 -11.31
CA ALA A 149 -12.70 -9.69 -12.67
C ALA A 149 -11.54 -9.39 -13.64
N MET A 150 -10.57 -8.58 -13.27
CA MET A 150 -9.41 -8.27 -14.13
C MET A 150 -8.47 -9.47 -14.24
N SER A 151 -7.82 -9.59 -15.40
CA SER A 151 -6.71 -10.54 -15.59
C SER A 151 -5.36 -9.99 -15.08
N ALA A 152 -5.37 -8.84 -14.38
CA ALA A 152 -4.19 -8.19 -13.84
C ALA A 152 -3.71 -8.86 -12.55
N LYS A 153 -2.40 -8.80 -12.28
CA LYS A 153 -1.84 -9.10 -10.96
C LYS A 153 -2.24 -8.01 -9.97
N ILE A 154 -2.96 -8.37 -8.91
CA ILE A 154 -3.45 -7.42 -7.92
C ILE A 154 -2.46 -7.29 -6.75
N ILE A 155 -2.05 -6.06 -6.44
CA ILE A 155 -1.14 -5.71 -5.35
C ILE A 155 -1.83 -4.70 -4.44
N SER A 156 -2.13 -5.09 -3.19
CA SER A 156 -2.72 -4.16 -2.22
C SER A 156 -1.67 -3.45 -1.39
N LEU A 157 -1.85 -2.16 -1.20
CA LEU A 157 -1.10 -1.34 -0.26
C LEU A 157 -1.78 -1.40 1.11
N ASP A 158 -1.03 -1.74 2.13
CA ASP A 158 -1.40 -1.89 3.54
C ASP A 158 -2.25 -3.12 3.81
N LEU A 159 -3.54 -3.07 3.59
CA LEU A 159 -4.49 -4.20 3.66
C LEU A 159 -5.38 -4.18 2.42
N PRO A 160 -5.83 -5.36 1.93
CA PRO A 160 -6.79 -5.39 0.83
C PRO A 160 -8.07 -4.63 1.18
N THR A 161 -8.60 -3.91 0.20
CA THR A 161 -9.89 -3.25 0.37
C THR A 161 -10.99 -4.28 0.61
N GLY A 162 -11.76 -4.11 1.68
CA GLY A 162 -12.77 -5.07 2.14
C GLY A 162 -12.23 -6.20 3.03
N TYR A 163 -10.97 -6.12 3.55
CA TYR A 163 -10.46 -7.15 4.46
C TYR A 163 -11.46 -7.41 5.60
N GLY A 164 -11.56 -8.67 6.06
CA GLY A 164 -12.52 -9.08 7.09
C GLY A 164 -13.94 -9.28 6.59
N ASP A 165 -14.20 -9.10 5.29
CA ASP A 165 -15.48 -9.38 4.62
C ASP A 165 -15.26 -10.38 3.47
N ASN A 166 -16.33 -11.06 3.06
CA ASN A 166 -16.33 -11.88 1.85
C ASN A 166 -16.26 -11.00 0.58
N ASN A 167 -16.78 -9.78 0.64
CA ASN A 167 -16.71 -8.78 -0.43
C ASN A 167 -15.41 -7.97 -0.28
N ARG A 168 -14.30 -8.54 -0.76
CA ARG A 168 -12.96 -7.97 -0.67
C ARG A 168 -12.17 -8.13 -1.96
N ILE A 169 -11.14 -7.32 -2.12
CA ILE A 169 -10.17 -7.48 -3.21
C ILE A 169 -9.29 -8.71 -2.94
N ASN A 170 -9.15 -9.57 -3.95
CA ASN A 170 -8.35 -10.80 -3.92
C ASN A 170 -6.91 -10.49 -4.36
N SER A 171 -6.08 -10.07 -3.44
CA SER A 171 -4.72 -9.63 -3.73
C SER A 171 -3.73 -10.80 -3.78
N GLU A 172 -2.93 -10.89 -4.85
CA GLU A 172 -1.81 -11.85 -4.91
C GLU A 172 -0.63 -11.39 -4.05
N ILE A 173 -0.47 -10.09 -3.88
CA ILE A 173 0.60 -9.48 -3.10
C ILE A 173 0.03 -8.40 -2.20
N ILE A 174 0.48 -8.37 -0.95
CA ILE A 174 0.15 -7.32 0.01
C ILE A 174 1.45 -6.64 0.45
N VAL A 175 1.51 -5.33 0.32
CA VAL A 175 2.60 -4.50 0.83
C VAL A 175 2.12 -3.83 2.11
N CYS A 176 2.25 -4.53 3.23
CA CYS A 176 1.91 -4.04 4.55
C CYS A 176 2.88 -2.93 4.97
N LEU A 177 2.39 -1.95 5.71
CA LEU A 177 3.17 -0.78 6.13
C LEU A 177 3.64 -0.89 7.58
N ALA A 178 4.88 -0.52 7.83
CA ALA A 178 5.56 -0.45 9.12
C ALA A 178 5.80 -1.79 9.81
N ALA A 179 4.76 -2.55 10.15
CA ALA A 179 4.86 -3.81 10.87
C ALA A 179 3.74 -4.78 10.47
N ALA A 180 3.85 -6.04 10.88
CA ALA A 180 2.83 -7.06 10.63
C ALA A 180 1.51 -6.71 11.33
N LYS A 181 0.40 -6.77 10.61
CA LYS A 181 -0.95 -6.51 11.09
C LYS A 181 -1.69 -7.82 11.32
N LYS A 182 -2.42 -7.94 12.43
CA LYS A 182 -3.14 -9.17 12.78
C LYS A 182 -4.08 -9.69 11.68
N PRO A 183 -4.85 -8.87 10.96
CA PRO A 183 -5.68 -9.35 9.85
C PRO A 183 -4.90 -10.06 8.73
N LEU A 184 -3.59 -9.81 8.59
CA LEU A 184 -2.77 -10.48 7.56
C LEU A 184 -2.61 -11.98 7.78
N THR A 185 -2.90 -12.49 8.97
CA THR A 185 -2.87 -13.94 9.24
C THR A 185 -3.83 -14.72 8.35
N GLU A 186 -4.94 -14.10 7.91
CA GLU A 186 -5.90 -14.70 7.00
C GLU A 186 -5.37 -14.86 5.57
N TYR A 187 -4.32 -14.12 5.20
CA TYR A 187 -3.78 -14.05 3.85
C TYR A 187 -2.49 -14.86 3.65
N LEU A 188 -1.95 -15.48 4.73
CA LEU A 188 -0.66 -16.19 4.68
C LEU A 188 -0.61 -17.32 3.64
N ASN A 189 -1.75 -17.95 3.33
CA ASN A 189 -1.85 -19.05 2.37
C ASN A 189 -2.29 -18.59 0.96
N THR A 190 -2.72 -17.37 0.80
CA THR A 190 -3.31 -16.86 -0.46
C THR A 190 -2.50 -15.75 -1.09
N SER A 191 -1.72 -15.00 -0.30
CA SER A 191 -1.00 -13.83 -0.76
C SER A 191 0.46 -13.85 -0.33
N LYS A 192 1.33 -13.24 -1.14
CA LYS A 192 2.70 -12.93 -0.71
C LYS A 192 2.68 -11.62 0.05
N ILE A 193 3.15 -11.65 1.31
CA ILE A 193 3.12 -10.47 2.18
C ILE A 193 4.53 -9.89 2.27
N PHE A 194 4.64 -8.59 2.03
CA PHE A 194 5.83 -7.79 2.28
C PHE A 194 5.53 -6.74 3.33
N ILE A 195 6.50 -6.43 4.18
CA ILE A 195 6.42 -5.31 5.12
C ILE A 195 7.38 -4.24 4.64
N ALA A 196 6.85 -3.05 4.37
CA ALA A 196 7.61 -1.92 3.86
C ALA A 196 8.13 -1.04 5.01
N ASP A 197 9.38 -0.64 4.91
CA ASP A 197 10.00 0.34 5.79
C ASP A 197 9.45 1.74 5.49
N LEU A 198 8.97 2.42 6.51
CA LEU A 198 8.50 3.81 6.44
C LEU A 198 9.51 4.81 7.02
N GLY A 199 10.66 4.34 7.49
CA GLY A 199 11.66 5.16 8.17
C GLY A 199 11.30 5.50 9.63
N ILE A 200 10.38 4.75 10.24
CA ILE A 200 9.98 4.94 11.65
C ILE A 200 11.18 4.60 12.55
N PRO A 201 11.57 5.47 13.49
CA PRO A 201 12.68 5.21 14.40
C PRO A 201 12.45 3.96 15.25
N PHE A 202 13.51 3.19 15.50
CA PHE A 202 13.39 1.98 16.32
C PHE A 202 12.92 2.27 17.76
N SER A 203 13.18 3.45 18.29
CA SER A 203 12.63 3.89 19.57
C SER A 203 11.11 3.81 19.63
N VAL A 204 10.43 4.16 18.52
CA VAL A 204 8.97 4.03 18.40
C VAL A 204 8.56 2.56 18.44
N TYR A 205 9.23 1.67 17.68
CA TYR A 205 8.91 0.24 17.69
C TYR A 205 9.06 -0.39 19.09
N LYS A 206 10.03 0.05 19.89
CA LYS A 206 10.21 -0.43 21.28
C LYS A 206 8.97 -0.20 22.13
N ASP A 207 8.29 0.94 21.96
CA ASP A 207 7.06 1.27 22.69
C ASP A 207 5.90 0.32 22.35
N PHE A 208 6.02 -0.42 21.24
CA PHE A 208 5.08 -1.46 20.80
C PHE A 208 5.59 -2.89 21.03
N GLY A 209 6.62 -3.07 21.85
CA GLY A 209 7.11 -4.38 22.29
C GLY A 209 8.19 -5.01 21.41
N PHE A 210 8.67 -4.32 20.37
CA PHE A 210 9.77 -4.83 19.54
C PHE A 210 11.09 -4.81 20.31
N GLN A 211 11.74 -5.96 20.41
CA GLN A 211 13.04 -6.08 21.07
C GLN A 211 14.20 -5.81 20.13
N ASN A 212 14.01 -6.06 18.83
CA ASN A 212 15.01 -5.86 17.79
C ASN A 212 14.41 -5.08 16.62
N PRO A 213 15.24 -4.34 15.87
CA PRO A 213 14.79 -3.73 14.61
C PRO A 213 14.29 -4.78 13.61
N ILE A 214 13.22 -4.47 12.87
CA ILE A 214 12.82 -5.28 11.72
C ILE A 214 13.99 -5.29 10.72
N PRO A 215 14.43 -6.46 10.23
CA PRO A 215 15.64 -6.58 9.41
C PRO A 215 15.40 -6.14 7.96
N PHE A 216 14.92 -4.92 7.75
CA PHE A 216 14.75 -4.36 6.43
C PHE A 216 16.05 -4.47 5.63
N SER A 217 15.96 -5.02 4.43
CA SER A 217 17.10 -5.10 3.52
C SER A 217 17.37 -3.75 2.85
N GLY A 218 18.45 -3.66 2.08
CA GLY A 218 18.69 -2.52 1.19
C GLY A 218 17.57 -2.29 0.17
N GLU A 219 16.63 -3.24 0.05
CA GLU A 219 15.40 -3.09 -0.75
C GLU A 219 14.29 -2.34 0.01
N GLY A 220 14.47 -2.02 1.31
CA GLY A 220 13.50 -1.31 2.15
C GLY A 220 12.25 -2.12 2.50
N MET A 221 12.31 -3.45 2.32
CA MET A 221 11.21 -4.38 2.64
C MET A 221 11.75 -5.68 3.21
N VAL A 222 10.89 -6.39 3.95
CA VAL A 222 11.03 -7.81 4.31
C VAL A 222 9.82 -8.59 3.81
N LYS A 223 9.97 -9.93 3.64
CA LYS A 223 8.92 -10.83 3.18
C LYS A 223 8.59 -11.83 4.26
#